data_e1e94d632763ed41bc55ef0d99434e95
#
_entry.id   e1e94d632763ed41bc55ef0d99434e95
#
_cell.length_a   1.000
_cell.length_b   1.000
_cell.length_c   1.000
_cell.angle_alpha   90.00
_cell.angle_beta   90.00
_cell.angle_gamma   90.00
#
_symmetry.space_group_name_H-M   'P 1'
#
loop_
_entity.id
_entity.type
_entity.pdbx_description
1 polymer ?
#
loop_
_entity_poly.entity_id
_entity_poly.type
_entity_poly.pdbx_seq_one_letter_code
_entity_poly.pdbx_strand_id
1 'polypeptide(L)'
;MRLTFDRGTLLFADVPPELDLTQIPGVLWDERIGAPRAPARLCYPLVSELRRRGVPVADMPRPTLAPPSEFRPFELRPYQEAALAAWRQAGRRGVVVLPTGSGKTRLALGAIAATRTAALCLAPTRALCDQWAAALAAVWDGPVGRFGDGERVVGPVTIATFAGAYRHMAALGDKFGLLVVDEAHHFGAGGRGETLEMSIAPLRLGLTATPPAPGEAADRLGTLIGPVVFERTVGDLAGRYLAPLERVTWHLGLDPDERREHDALWAVYREARRAFEANHLGASWEDFLHDAARTDEGRRGLSAWRRARRILAYPRRKREALALLLGHHRAQRTLIFVADNQTAYAVAREHLVMPLTCDIGRAERLAALERFRAGELRALVSAQVLNEGIDVPDAEVGIVVAGRMGEREHVQRVGRLLRPGAGKRALAYELVVEGSSECRQAERRGARLALRTRPSA
;
A
#
# COMPACT_ATOMS: atom_id res chain seq x y z
N MET A 1 -13.03 -27.44 -28.92
CA MET A 1 -11.81 -26.89 -28.32
C MET A 1 -11.89 -27.01 -26.80
N ARG A 2 -10.77 -27.31 -26.12
CA ARG A 2 -10.64 -27.35 -24.65
C ARG A 2 -9.57 -26.40 -24.19
N LEU A 3 -9.81 -25.76 -23.06
CA LEU A 3 -8.80 -24.97 -22.34
C LEU A 3 -8.43 -25.70 -21.06
N THR A 4 -7.14 -25.80 -20.76
CA THR A 4 -6.63 -26.37 -19.50
C THR A 4 -5.70 -25.41 -18.80
N PHE A 5 -5.73 -25.42 -17.47
CA PHE A 5 -4.79 -24.62 -16.68
C PHE A 5 -3.45 -25.38 -16.55
N ASP A 6 -2.37 -24.70 -16.91
CA ASP A 6 -1.02 -25.21 -16.72
C ASP A 6 -0.13 -24.15 -16.08
N ARG A 7 0.15 -24.30 -14.79
CA ARG A 7 1.13 -23.51 -14.03
C ARG A 7 1.00 -21.98 -14.20
N GLY A 8 -0.24 -21.47 -14.20
CA GLY A 8 -0.50 -20.04 -14.32
C GLY A 8 -0.81 -19.56 -15.73
N THR A 9 -0.86 -20.46 -16.69
CA THR A 9 -1.28 -20.19 -18.07
C THR A 9 -2.42 -21.11 -18.50
N LEU A 10 -3.02 -20.80 -19.64
CA LEU A 10 -4.02 -21.61 -20.33
C LEU A 10 -3.34 -22.28 -21.52
N LEU A 11 -3.59 -23.57 -21.69
CA LEU A 11 -3.25 -24.35 -22.89
C LEU A 11 -4.53 -24.59 -23.68
N PHE A 12 -4.40 -24.55 -24.98
CA PHE A 12 -5.50 -24.80 -25.93
C PHE A 12 -5.29 -26.15 -26.58
N ALA A 13 -6.29 -27.01 -26.51
CA ALA A 13 -6.33 -28.30 -27.18
C ALA A 13 -7.57 -28.43 -28.09
N ASP A 14 -7.49 -29.29 -29.07
CA ASP A 14 -8.56 -29.54 -30.07
C ASP A 14 -8.99 -28.22 -30.76
N VAL A 15 -8.00 -27.44 -31.20
CA VAL A 15 -8.23 -26.16 -31.90
C VAL A 15 -8.72 -26.45 -33.30
N PRO A 16 -9.88 -25.88 -33.76
CA PRO A 16 -10.31 -26.02 -35.13
C PRO A 16 -9.23 -25.51 -36.12
N PRO A 17 -8.97 -26.23 -37.22
CA PRO A 17 -7.89 -25.86 -38.16
C PRO A 17 -8.06 -24.49 -38.79
N GLU A 18 -9.29 -24.03 -38.94
CA GLU A 18 -9.66 -22.74 -39.50
C GLU A 18 -9.52 -21.57 -38.52
N LEU A 19 -9.24 -21.85 -37.23
CA LEU A 19 -9.13 -20.83 -36.20
C LEU A 19 -7.68 -20.43 -35.96
N ASP A 20 -7.32 -19.23 -36.37
CA ASP A 20 -6.04 -18.62 -36.00
C ASP A 20 -6.16 -17.97 -34.64
N LEU A 21 -5.66 -18.65 -33.60
CA LEU A 21 -5.67 -18.15 -32.22
C LEU A 21 -4.69 -16.97 -32.01
N THR A 22 -3.72 -16.78 -32.87
CA THR A 22 -2.75 -15.66 -32.75
C THR A 22 -3.44 -14.30 -33.00
N GLN A 23 -4.59 -14.29 -33.65
CA GLN A 23 -5.44 -13.12 -33.84
C GLN A 23 -6.24 -12.74 -32.56
N ILE A 24 -6.16 -13.53 -31.52
CA ILE A 24 -6.83 -13.24 -30.25
C ILE A 24 -5.85 -12.59 -29.30
N PRO A 25 -6.10 -11.36 -28.82
CA PRO A 25 -5.18 -10.64 -27.97
C PRO A 25 -4.81 -11.43 -26.69
N GLY A 26 -3.51 -11.56 -26.47
CA GLY A 26 -2.96 -12.28 -25.31
C GLY A 26 -2.75 -13.76 -25.50
N VAL A 27 -3.08 -14.33 -26.66
CA VAL A 27 -2.70 -15.69 -27.03
C VAL A 27 -1.36 -15.65 -27.79
N LEU A 28 -0.43 -16.49 -27.39
CA LEU A 28 0.90 -16.60 -27.97
C LEU A 28 1.16 -18.07 -28.33
N TRP A 29 1.89 -18.29 -29.41
CA TRP A 29 2.39 -19.60 -29.76
C TRP A 29 3.64 -19.95 -28.93
N ASP A 30 3.62 -21.05 -28.21
CA ASP A 30 4.78 -21.55 -27.46
C ASP A 30 5.47 -22.66 -28.25
N GLU A 31 6.56 -22.33 -28.91
CA GLU A 31 7.31 -23.27 -29.75
C GLU A 31 7.87 -24.47 -28.97
N ARG A 32 8.13 -24.29 -27.66
CA ARG A 32 8.70 -25.36 -26.80
C ARG A 32 7.74 -26.55 -26.63
N ILE A 33 6.44 -26.30 -26.75
CA ILE A 33 5.39 -27.32 -26.59
C ILE A 33 4.53 -27.48 -27.84
N GLY A 34 4.77 -26.69 -28.88
CA GLY A 34 4.01 -26.71 -30.12
C GLY A 34 2.50 -26.40 -29.94
N ALA A 35 2.15 -25.52 -29.00
CA ALA A 35 0.76 -25.21 -28.70
C ALA A 35 0.57 -23.72 -28.32
N PRO A 36 -0.62 -23.15 -28.57
CA PRO A 36 -0.96 -21.80 -28.13
C PRO A 36 -1.14 -21.74 -26.60
N ARG A 37 -0.70 -20.62 -26.02
CA ARG A 37 -0.81 -20.32 -24.59
C ARG A 37 -1.35 -18.90 -24.37
N ALA A 38 -1.99 -18.69 -23.20
CA ALA A 38 -2.37 -17.38 -22.72
C ALA A 38 -2.23 -17.28 -21.20
N PRO A 39 -2.06 -16.08 -20.62
CA PRO A 39 -2.12 -15.88 -19.16
C PRO A 39 -3.46 -16.37 -18.59
N ALA A 40 -3.41 -17.03 -17.42
CA ALA A 40 -4.60 -17.63 -16.81
C ALA A 40 -5.71 -16.59 -16.53
N ARG A 41 -5.37 -15.33 -16.25
CA ARG A 41 -6.32 -14.22 -16.04
C ARG A 41 -7.28 -14.01 -17.20
N LEU A 42 -6.91 -14.45 -18.39
CA LEU A 42 -7.71 -14.32 -19.61
C LEU A 42 -8.72 -15.45 -19.79
N CYS A 43 -8.80 -16.43 -18.87
CA CYS A 43 -9.66 -17.59 -19.01
C CYS A 43 -11.12 -17.22 -19.41
N TYR A 44 -11.77 -16.39 -18.61
CA TYR A 44 -13.17 -15.99 -18.88
C TYR A 44 -13.31 -15.01 -20.06
N PRO A 45 -12.48 -13.98 -20.22
CA PRO A 45 -12.47 -13.13 -21.41
C PRO A 45 -12.28 -13.90 -22.71
N LEU A 46 -11.34 -14.84 -22.76
CA LEU A 46 -11.09 -15.67 -23.95
C LEU A 46 -12.28 -16.56 -24.28
N VAL A 47 -12.86 -17.23 -23.29
CA VAL A 47 -14.04 -18.06 -23.52
C VAL A 47 -15.22 -17.24 -24.05
N SER A 48 -15.41 -16.01 -23.52
CA SER A 48 -16.45 -15.10 -24.01
C SER A 48 -16.19 -14.68 -25.47
N GLU A 49 -14.95 -14.34 -25.80
CA GLU A 49 -14.56 -13.97 -27.16
C GLU A 49 -14.70 -15.13 -28.16
N LEU A 50 -14.27 -16.33 -27.78
CA LEU A 50 -14.41 -17.53 -28.59
C LEU A 50 -15.87 -17.84 -28.89
N ARG A 51 -16.74 -17.79 -27.88
CA ARG A 51 -18.19 -17.97 -28.04
C ARG A 51 -18.81 -16.92 -28.98
N ARG A 52 -18.37 -15.67 -28.86
CA ARG A 52 -18.80 -14.56 -29.74
C ARG A 52 -18.42 -14.84 -31.21
N ARG A 53 -17.29 -15.50 -31.44
CA ARG A 53 -16.83 -15.93 -32.77
C ARG A 53 -17.49 -17.24 -33.24
N GLY A 54 -18.43 -17.79 -32.47
CA GLY A 54 -19.09 -19.02 -32.80
C GLY A 54 -18.28 -20.31 -32.54
N VAL A 55 -17.14 -20.19 -31.83
CA VAL A 55 -16.27 -21.33 -31.52
C VAL A 55 -16.77 -22.04 -30.26
N PRO A 56 -17.20 -23.32 -30.32
CA PRO A 56 -17.63 -24.03 -29.13
C PRO A 56 -16.45 -24.39 -28.22
N VAL A 57 -16.53 -23.93 -26.96
CA VAL A 57 -15.62 -24.33 -25.92
C VAL A 57 -16.25 -25.44 -25.09
N ALA A 58 -15.78 -26.67 -25.28
CA ALA A 58 -16.31 -27.86 -24.63
C ALA A 58 -15.95 -27.94 -23.16
N ASP A 59 -14.72 -27.49 -22.80
CA ASP A 59 -14.26 -27.49 -21.43
C ASP A 59 -13.32 -26.29 -21.15
N MET A 60 -13.36 -25.81 -19.92
CA MET A 60 -12.52 -24.69 -19.45
C MET A 60 -12.19 -24.84 -17.96
N PRO A 61 -11.03 -24.31 -17.50
CA PRO A 61 -10.69 -24.33 -16.09
C PRO A 61 -11.74 -23.62 -15.24
N ARG A 62 -12.12 -24.25 -14.14
CA ARG A 62 -13.03 -23.70 -13.13
C ARG A 62 -12.37 -23.75 -11.77
N PRO A 63 -12.75 -22.86 -10.83
CA PRO A 63 -12.28 -22.95 -9.45
C PRO A 63 -12.49 -24.34 -8.87
N THR A 64 -11.41 -24.96 -8.37
CA THR A 64 -11.44 -26.35 -7.90
C THR A 64 -11.84 -26.50 -6.44
N LEU A 65 -11.75 -25.42 -5.65
CA LEU A 65 -12.15 -25.43 -4.24
C LEU A 65 -13.65 -25.22 -4.07
N ALA A 66 -14.22 -25.95 -3.11
CA ALA A 66 -15.57 -25.73 -2.67
C ALA A 66 -15.76 -24.31 -2.11
N PRO A 67 -16.95 -23.70 -2.27
CA PRO A 67 -17.25 -22.41 -1.66
C PRO A 67 -17.17 -22.51 -0.12
N PRO A 68 -16.90 -21.39 0.57
CA PRO A 68 -16.97 -21.35 2.03
C PRO A 68 -18.39 -21.62 2.52
N SER A 69 -18.50 -22.22 3.70
CA SER A 69 -19.76 -22.34 4.44
C SER A 69 -20.34 -20.95 4.75
N GLU A 70 -21.54 -20.91 5.27
CA GLU A 70 -22.24 -19.68 5.58
C GLU A 70 -21.49 -18.86 6.65
N PHE A 71 -21.44 -17.57 6.44
CA PHE A 71 -20.85 -16.62 7.38
C PHE A 71 -21.85 -16.26 8.47
N ARG A 72 -21.38 -16.07 9.68
CA ARG A 72 -22.19 -15.46 10.75
C ARG A 72 -22.63 -14.07 10.31
N PRO A 73 -23.85 -13.63 10.62
CA PRO A 73 -24.31 -12.28 10.27
C PRO A 73 -23.37 -11.20 10.81
N PHE A 74 -23.03 -10.25 9.98
CA PHE A 74 -22.27 -9.07 10.36
C PHE A 74 -22.69 -7.87 9.52
N GLU A 75 -22.68 -6.70 10.13
CA GLU A 75 -23.13 -5.49 9.49
C GLU A 75 -21.98 -4.78 8.78
N LEU A 76 -22.27 -4.25 7.59
CA LEU A 76 -21.42 -3.30 6.89
C LEU A 76 -21.91 -1.88 7.19
N ARG A 77 -20.98 -0.94 7.24
CA ARG A 77 -21.34 0.49 7.32
C ARG A 77 -21.93 0.95 5.98
N PRO A 78 -22.80 1.96 5.93
CA PRO A 78 -23.45 2.41 4.69
C PRO A 78 -22.49 2.67 3.51
N TYR A 79 -21.33 3.26 3.76
CA TYR A 79 -20.34 3.46 2.69
C TYR A 79 -19.66 2.17 2.25
N GLN A 80 -19.57 1.14 3.10
CA GLN A 80 -19.05 -0.18 2.74
C GLN A 80 -20.08 -0.94 1.89
N GLU A 81 -21.36 -0.80 2.22
CA GLU A 81 -22.47 -1.34 1.39
C GLU A 81 -22.49 -0.68 0.02
N ALA A 82 -22.36 0.65 -0.04
CA ALA A 82 -22.26 1.39 -1.29
C ALA A 82 -21.04 0.96 -2.13
N ALA A 83 -19.88 0.73 -1.50
CA ALA A 83 -18.69 0.24 -2.17
C ALA A 83 -18.89 -1.19 -2.71
N LEU A 84 -19.52 -2.06 -1.94
CA LEU A 84 -19.84 -3.43 -2.36
C LEU A 84 -20.85 -3.43 -3.52
N ALA A 85 -21.85 -2.56 -3.49
CA ALA A 85 -22.81 -2.37 -4.56
C ALA A 85 -22.13 -1.89 -5.86
N ALA A 86 -21.28 -0.87 -5.78
CA ALA A 86 -20.52 -0.36 -6.92
C ALA A 86 -19.62 -1.44 -7.54
N TRP A 87 -18.93 -2.23 -6.71
CA TRP A 87 -18.12 -3.35 -7.19
C TRP A 87 -18.96 -4.43 -7.89
N ARG A 88 -20.16 -4.74 -7.36
CA ARG A 88 -21.08 -5.69 -8.01
C ARG A 88 -21.56 -5.17 -9.37
N GLN A 89 -21.92 -3.88 -9.44
CA GLN A 89 -22.37 -3.24 -10.69
C GLN A 89 -21.27 -3.20 -11.76
N ALA A 90 -20.00 -3.10 -11.34
CA ALA A 90 -18.84 -3.20 -12.21
C ALA A 90 -18.46 -4.65 -12.60
N GLY A 91 -19.40 -5.59 -12.55
CA GLY A 91 -19.14 -6.98 -12.89
C GLY A 91 -18.26 -7.73 -11.88
N ARG A 92 -18.19 -7.27 -10.66
CA ARG A 92 -17.37 -7.82 -9.57
C ARG A 92 -15.87 -7.80 -9.88
N ARG A 93 -15.44 -6.77 -10.63
CA ARG A 93 -14.05 -6.49 -10.92
C ARG A 93 -13.77 -5.01 -10.68
N GLY A 94 -12.82 -4.68 -9.81
CA GLY A 94 -12.48 -3.30 -9.56
C GLY A 94 -11.74 -3.06 -8.26
N VAL A 95 -11.23 -1.84 -8.15
CA VAL A 95 -10.50 -1.34 -6.99
C VAL A 95 -11.40 -0.42 -6.18
N VAL A 96 -11.45 -0.65 -4.88
CA VAL A 96 -12.12 0.21 -3.90
C VAL A 96 -11.07 1.00 -3.14
N VAL A 97 -11.17 2.32 -3.20
CA VAL A 97 -10.26 3.26 -2.53
C VAL A 97 -10.92 3.77 -1.25
N LEU A 98 -10.36 3.37 -0.12
CA LEU A 98 -10.85 3.75 1.21
C LEU A 98 -9.68 4.06 2.15
N PRO A 99 -9.78 5.08 3.02
CA PRO A 99 -8.75 5.43 3.98
C PRO A 99 -8.34 4.26 4.88
N THR A 100 -7.15 4.35 5.47
CA THR A 100 -6.74 3.44 6.55
C THR A 100 -7.69 3.60 7.75
N GLY A 101 -8.04 2.50 8.40
CA GLY A 101 -8.99 2.50 9.53
C GLY A 101 -10.47 2.48 9.12
N SER A 102 -10.80 2.57 7.83
CA SER A 102 -12.19 2.51 7.35
C SER A 102 -12.81 1.10 7.32
N GLY A 103 -12.05 0.06 7.67
CA GLY A 103 -12.55 -1.32 7.66
C GLY A 103 -12.58 -1.97 6.28
N LYS A 104 -11.54 -1.76 5.46
CA LYS A 104 -11.36 -2.41 4.15
C LYS A 104 -11.49 -3.93 4.24
N THR A 105 -10.89 -4.55 5.25
CA THR A 105 -10.98 -6.00 5.50
C THR A 105 -12.45 -6.43 5.69
N ARG A 106 -13.25 -5.67 6.47
CA ARG A 106 -14.67 -5.99 6.69
C ARG A 106 -15.48 -5.92 5.39
N LEU A 107 -15.20 -4.92 4.53
CA LEU A 107 -15.79 -4.85 3.19
C LEU A 107 -15.46 -6.10 2.35
N ALA A 108 -14.20 -6.53 2.37
CA ALA A 108 -13.79 -7.72 1.64
C ALA A 108 -14.45 -9.00 2.19
N LEU A 109 -14.60 -9.14 3.50
CA LEU A 109 -15.37 -10.25 4.10
C LEU A 109 -16.83 -10.22 3.60
N GLY A 110 -17.42 -9.03 3.45
CA GLY A 110 -18.74 -8.87 2.83
C GLY A 110 -18.76 -9.31 1.36
N ALA A 111 -17.70 -9.04 0.60
CA ALA A 111 -17.59 -9.51 -0.79
C ALA A 111 -17.44 -11.03 -0.86
N ILE A 112 -16.64 -11.65 0.00
CA ILE A 112 -16.46 -13.11 0.09
C ILE A 112 -17.80 -13.80 0.43
N ALA A 113 -18.47 -13.33 1.49
CA ALA A 113 -19.77 -13.86 1.91
C ALA A 113 -20.83 -13.75 0.80
N ALA A 114 -20.86 -12.61 0.08
CA ALA A 114 -21.83 -12.35 -0.96
C ALA A 114 -21.59 -13.11 -2.27
N THR A 115 -20.36 -13.51 -2.57
CA THR A 115 -20.03 -14.24 -3.82
C THR A 115 -20.19 -15.75 -3.69
N ARG A 116 -20.14 -16.28 -2.48
CA ARG A 116 -20.25 -17.72 -2.19
C ARG A 116 -19.32 -18.55 -3.08
N THR A 117 -18.06 -18.13 -3.21
CA THR A 117 -17.03 -18.84 -3.96
C THR A 117 -15.72 -18.83 -3.18
N ALA A 118 -14.89 -19.86 -3.41
CA ALA A 118 -13.58 -19.91 -2.74
C ALA A 118 -12.76 -18.66 -3.07
N ALA A 119 -12.10 -18.10 -2.05
CA ALA A 119 -11.42 -16.81 -2.13
C ALA A 119 -9.95 -16.91 -1.74
N LEU A 120 -9.07 -16.28 -2.54
CA LEU A 120 -7.67 -16.03 -2.20
C LEU A 120 -7.50 -14.56 -1.80
N CYS A 121 -7.10 -14.33 -0.56
CA CYS A 121 -6.82 -13.00 0.00
C CYS A 121 -5.31 -12.77 0.03
N LEU A 122 -4.84 -11.78 -0.70
CA LEU A 122 -3.44 -11.40 -0.79
C LEU A 122 -3.15 -10.19 0.09
N ALA A 123 -2.16 -10.28 0.96
CA ALA A 123 -1.71 -9.19 1.81
C ALA A 123 -0.18 -9.02 1.74
N PRO A 124 0.36 -7.80 1.93
CA PRO A 124 1.80 -7.54 1.76
C PRO A 124 2.67 -8.23 2.81
N THR A 125 2.17 -8.42 4.03
CA THR A 125 2.98 -8.93 5.16
C THR A 125 2.26 -9.98 5.98
N ARG A 126 3.04 -10.80 6.71
CA ARG A 126 2.50 -11.80 7.62
C ARG A 126 1.59 -11.19 8.70
N ALA A 127 1.99 -10.07 9.28
CA ALA A 127 1.20 -9.40 10.31
C ALA A 127 -0.19 -9.01 9.80
N LEU A 128 -0.30 -8.56 8.53
CA LEU A 128 -1.59 -8.32 7.91
C LEU A 128 -2.35 -9.62 7.63
N CYS A 129 -1.67 -10.69 7.24
CA CYS A 129 -2.31 -12.01 7.12
C CYS A 129 -2.91 -12.48 8.46
N ASP A 130 -2.21 -12.26 9.58
CA ASP A 130 -2.71 -12.58 10.92
C ASP A 130 -3.94 -11.74 11.30
N GLN A 131 -3.94 -10.45 10.97
CA GLN A 131 -5.11 -9.58 11.14
C GLN A 131 -6.31 -10.02 10.29
N TRP A 132 -6.07 -10.42 9.04
CA TRP A 132 -7.08 -10.98 8.18
C TRP A 132 -7.68 -12.26 8.74
N ALA A 133 -6.83 -13.18 9.25
CA ALA A 133 -7.28 -14.41 9.86
C ALA A 133 -8.13 -14.15 11.12
N ALA A 134 -7.71 -13.24 11.99
CA ALA A 134 -8.48 -12.83 13.16
C ALA A 134 -9.82 -12.20 12.78
N ALA A 135 -9.85 -11.32 11.77
CA ALA A 135 -11.08 -10.70 11.28
C ALA A 135 -12.03 -11.74 10.66
N LEU A 136 -11.49 -12.72 9.95
CA LEU A 136 -12.27 -13.81 9.36
C LEU A 136 -12.85 -14.71 10.44
N ALA A 137 -12.05 -15.14 11.44
CA ALA A 137 -12.50 -15.97 12.55
C ALA A 137 -13.61 -15.31 13.38
N ALA A 138 -13.68 -13.98 13.40
CA ALA A 138 -14.75 -13.25 14.06
C ALA A 138 -16.12 -13.41 13.38
N VAL A 139 -16.18 -13.82 12.11
CA VAL A 139 -17.43 -13.91 11.33
C VAL A 139 -17.62 -15.27 10.61
N TRP A 140 -16.65 -16.17 10.70
CA TRP A 140 -16.69 -17.45 9.99
C TRP A 140 -15.90 -18.52 10.74
N ASP A 141 -16.48 -19.73 10.89
CA ASP A 141 -15.91 -20.84 11.64
C ASP A 141 -15.26 -21.92 10.73
N GLY A 142 -15.20 -21.69 9.45
CA GLY A 142 -14.64 -22.65 8.51
C GLY A 142 -13.11 -22.68 8.49
N PRO A 143 -12.53 -23.67 7.78
CA PRO A 143 -11.09 -23.87 7.72
C PRO A 143 -10.39 -22.77 6.91
N VAL A 144 -9.57 -21.96 7.58
CA VAL A 144 -8.78 -20.90 6.96
C VAL A 144 -7.49 -21.46 6.39
N GLY A 145 -7.29 -21.31 5.08
CA GLY A 145 -6.02 -21.59 4.43
C GLY A 145 -4.98 -20.51 4.75
N ARG A 146 -3.71 -20.91 4.86
CA ARG A 146 -2.58 -20.00 5.05
C ARG A 146 -1.43 -20.35 4.14
N PHE A 147 -0.91 -19.33 3.43
CA PHE A 147 0.16 -19.52 2.47
C PHE A 147 1.25 -18.44 2.59
N GLY A 148 2.47 -18.87 2.95
CA GLY A 148 3.63 -18.01 3.15
C GLY A 148 4.39 -18.36 4.43
N ASP A 149 5.67 -17.98 4.50
CA ASP A 149 6.55 -18.18 5.66
C ASP A 149 6.57 -19.63 6.22
N GLY A 150 6.53 -20.61 5.31
CA GLY A 150 6.54 -22.04 5.67
C GLY A 150 5.15 -22.68 5.78
N GLU A 151 4.08 -21.92 5.93
CA GLU A 151 2.72 -22.44 5.91
C GLU A 151 2.25 -22.69 4.48
N ARG A 152 1.60 -23.82 4.22
CA ARG A 152 1.08 -24.23 2.89
C ARG A 152 -0.27 -24.92 3.00
N VAL A 153 -1.17 -24.32 3.75
CA VAL A 153 -2.53 -24.85 3.95
C VAL A 153 -3.47 -24.12 3.00
N VAL A 154 -4.21 -24.86 2.18
CA VAL A 154 -5.22 -24.32 1.26
C VAL A 154 -6.60 -24.64 1.81
N GLY A 155 -7.50 -23.68 1.82
CA GLY A 155 -8.90 -23.82 2.26
C GLY A 155 -9.82 -22.94 1.43
N PRO A 156 -11.14 -23.03 1.67
CA PRO A 156 -12.14 -22.24 0.92
C PRO A 156 -11.90 -20.72 0.99
N VAL A 157 -11.37 -20.23 2.10
CA VAL A 157 -10.80 -18.89 2.20
C VAL A 157 -9.33 -19.02 2.58
N THR A 158 -8.45 -18.67 1.68
CA THR A 158 -7.00 -18.76 1.89
C THR A 158 -6.39 -17.36 1.93
N ILE A 159 -5.56 -17.12 2.94
CA ILE A 159 -4.84 -15.87 3.12
C ILE A 159 -3.37 -16.12 2.80
N ALA A 160 -2.79 -15.31 1.91
CA ALA A 160 -1.41 -15.47 1.48
C ALA A 160 -0.65 -14.15 1.50
N THR A 161 0.65 -14.20 1.84
CA THR A 161 1.52 -13.05 1.59
C THR A 161 1.77 -12.90 0.08
N PHE A 162 2.03 -11.67 -0.39
CA PHE A 162 2.40 -11.42 -1.79
C PHE A 162 3.56 -12.31 -2.23
N ALA A 163 4.59 -12.44 -1.39
CA ALA A 163 5.74 -13.27 -1.69
C ALA A 163 5.40 -14.78 -1.70
N GLY A 164 4.53 -15.22 -0.79
CA GLY A 164 4.03 -16.60 -0.74
C GLY A 164 3.21 -16.94 -1.99
N ALA A 165 2.27 -16.08 -2.36
CA ALA A 165 1.48 -16.25 -3.57
C ALA A 165 2.35 -16.24 -4.83
N TYR A 166 3.25 -15.28 -4.99
CA TYR A 166 4.15 -15.18 -6.15
C TYR A 166 4.90 -16.50 -6.42
N ARG A 167 5.41 -17.14 -5.38
CA ARG A 167 6.17 -18.40 -5.50
C ARG A 167 5.31 -19.61 -5.83
N HIS A 168 4.01 -19.55 -5.56
CA HIS A 168 3.14 -20.74 -5.57
C HIS A 168 1.89 -20.59 -6.44
N MET A 169 1.74 -19.49 -7.20
CA MET A 169 0.57 -19.30 -8.07
C MET A 169 0.45 -20.38 -9.15
N ALA A 170 1.54 -21.00 -9.56
CA ALA A 170 1.52 -22.16 -10.44
C ALA A 170 0.62 -23.29 -9.92
N ALA A 171 0.49 -23.43 -8.59
CA ALA A 171 -0.35 -24.43 -7.93
C ALA A 171 -1.66 -23.87 -7.37
N LEU A 172 -1.78 -22.56 -7.21
CA LEU A 172 -2.93 -21.89 -6.60
C LEU A 172 -3.88 -21.26 -7.63
N GLY A 173 -3.39 -21.00 -8.85
CA GLY A 173 -4.05 -20.14 -9.81
C GLY A 173 -5.41 -20.61 -10.33
N ASP A 174 -5.70 -21.91 -10.27
CA ASP A 174 -6.97 -22.52 -10.68
C ASP A 174 -7.91 -22.86 -9.52
N LYS A 175 -7.57 -22.48 -8.29
CA LYS A 175 -8.32 -22.96 -7.12
C LYS A 175 -9.46 -22.05 -6.70
N PHE A 176 -9.37 -20.76 -6.98
CA PHE A 176 -10.24 -19.74 -6.40
C PHE A 176 -11.08 -19.02 -7.45
N GLY A 177 -12.32 -18.70 -7.08
CA GLY A 177 -13.22 -17.90 -7.92
C GLY A 177 -13.17 -16.40 -7.61
N LEU A 178 -12.69 -16.02 -6.44
CA LEU A 178 -12.49 -14.63 -6.03
C LEU A 178 -11.05 -14.40 -5.62
N LEU A 179 -10.45 -13.34 -6.17
CA LEU A 179 -9.15 -12.82 -5.77
C LEU A 179 -9.35 -11.48 -5.05
N VAL A 180 -8.99 -11.40 -3.80
CA VAL A 180 -8.97 -10.16 -3.00
C VAL A 180 -7.54 -9.73 -2.81
N VAL A 181 -7.23 -8.49 -3.15
CA VAL A 181 -5.87 -7.92 -3.06
C VAL A 181 -5.89 -6.73 -2.12
N ASP A 182 -5.38 -6.91 -0.92
CA ASP A 182 -5.18 -5.81 0.02
C ASP A 182 -3.92 -5.01 -0.36
N GLU A 183 -3.94 -3.70 -0.11
CA GLU A 183 -2.91 -2.76 -0.56
C GLU A 183 -2.55 -2.95 -2.05
N ALA A 184 -3.59 -3.02 -2.88
CA ALA A 184 -3.54 -3.36 -4.30
C ALA A 184 -2.59 -2.50 -5.13
N HIS A 185 -2.27 -1.28 -4.66
CA HIS A 185 -1.34 -0.38 -5.34
C HIS A 185 0.07 -0.96 -5.55
N HIS A 186 0.48 -1.96 -4.77
CA HIS A 186 1.75 -2.65 -4.96
C HIS A 186 1.86 -3.41 -6.28
N PHE A 187 0.74 -3.71 -6.93
CA PHE A 187 0.70 -4.41 -8.21
C PHE A 187 0.66 -3.47 -9.43
N GLY A 188 0.51 -2.18 -9.23
CA GLY A 188 0.60 -1.18 -10.31
C GLY A 188 2.02 -0.97 -10.83
N ALA A 189 3.03 -1.02 -9.96
CA ALA A 189 4.43 -0.87 -10.32
C ALA A 189 5.25 -2.09 -9.87
N GLY A 190 6.18 -2.55 -10.72
CA GLY A 190 7.12 -3.63 -10.39
C GLY A 190 6.73 -5.04 -10.85
N GLY A 191 7.65 -6.01 -10.66
CA GLY A 191 7.63 -7.36 -11.23
C GLY A 191 6.68 -8.39 -10.60
N ARG A 192 5.78 -7.99 -9.68
CA ARG A 192 4.88 -8.97 -9.01
C ARG A 192 3.52 -9.13 -9.68
N GLY A 193 3.24 -8.40 -10.75
CA GLY A 193 1.98 -8.49 -11.50
C GLY A 193 1.64 -9.90 -12.00
N GLU A 194 2.66 -10.69 -12.29
CA GLU A 194 2.55 -12.10 -12.68
C GLU A 194 1.70 -12.92 -11.71
N THR A 195 1.77 -12.64 -10.38
CA THR A 195 0.92 -13.29 -9.38
C THR A 195 -0.58 -13.20 -9.74
N LEU A 196 -1.01 -12.04 -10.24
CA LEU A 196 -2.41 -11.82 -10.59
C LEU A 196 -2.73 -12.34 -12.01
N GLU A 197 -1.74 -12.38 -12.90
CA GLU A 197 -1.88 -12.94 -14.25
C GLU A 197 -2.06 -14.45 -14.23
N MET A 198 -1.42 -15.14 -13.28
CA MET A 198 -1.46 -16.59 -13.13
C MET A 198 -2.78 -17.12 -12.51
N SER A 199 -3.74 -16.27 -12.19
CA SER A 199 -5.03 -16.70 -11.59
C SER A 199 -6.17 -16.66 -12.58
N ILE A 200 -6.94 -17.78 -12.65
CA ILE A 200 -8.19 -17.85 -13.42
C ILE A 200 -9.34 -17.10 -12.75
N ALA A 201 -9.22 -16.66 -11.49
CA ALA A 201 -10.31 -16.05 -10.73
C ALA A 201 -11.02 -14.95 -11.53
N PRO A 202 -12.32 -15.13 -11.86
CA PRO A 202 -13.08 -14.13 -12.62
C PRO A 202 -13.43 -12.91 -11.79
N LEU A 203 -13.65 -13.10 -10.48
CA LEU A 203 -14.02 -12.04 -9.56
C LEU A 203 -12.76 -11.48 -8.92
N ARG A 204 -12.60 -10.14 -8.93
CA ARG A 204 -11.39 -9.50 -8.42
C ARG A 204 -11.73 -8.21 -7.68
N LEU A 205 -11.27 -8.13 -6.43
CA LEU A 205 -11.44 -6.95 -5.56
C LEU A 205 -10.09 -6.44 -5.10
N GLY A 206 -9.71 -5.27 -5.55
CA GLY A 206 -8.55 -4.54 -5.02
C GLY A 206 -8.98 -3.57 -3.91
N LEU A 207 -8.21 -3.52 -2.85
CA LEU A 207 -8.40 -2.59 -1.74
C LEU A 207 -7.14 -1.75 -1.58
N THR A 208 -7.28 -0.44 -1.48
CA THR A 208 -6.15 0.45 -1.22
C THR A 208 -6.61 1.74 -0.55
N ALA A 209 -5.71 2.39 0.19
CA ALA A 209 -5.94 3.76 0.67
C ALA A 209 -5.43 4.81 -0.32
N THR A 210 -4.54 4.41 -1.23
CA THR A 210 -3.82 5.32 -2.14
C THR A 210 -3.65 4.66 -3.50
N PRO A 211 -4.56 4.89 -4.44
CA PRO A 211 -4.43 4.36 -5.80
C PRO A 211 -3.18 4.97 -6.47
N PRO A 212 -2.59 4.29 -7.46
CA PRO A 212 -1.55 4.90 -8.29
C PRO A 212 -2.10 6.14 -9.00
N ALA A 213 -1.23 7.12 -9.25
CA ALA A 213 -1.57 8.24 -10.12
C ALA A 213 -1.90 7.74 -11.53
N PRO A 214 -2.72 8.49 -12.31
CA PRO A 214 -2.96 8.16 -13.71
C PRO A 214 -1.66 7.94 -14.48
N GLY A 215 -1.62 6.90 -15.32
CA GLY A 215 -0.47 6.45 -16.08
C GLY A 215 -0.30 4.95 -16.03
N GLU A 216 0.84 4.43 -16.50
CA GLU A 216 1.11 3.01 -16.70
C GLU A 216 0.78 2.13 -15.46
N ALA A 217 1.11 2.59 -14.26
CA ALA A 217 0.82 1.85 -13.03
C ALA A 217 -0.69 1.72 -12.74
N ALA A 218 -1.48 2.74 -13.06
CA ALA A 218 -2.94 2.71 -12.92
C ALA A 218 -3.56 1.81 -14.00
N ASP A 219 -3.08 1.89 -15.24
CA ASP A 219 -3.55 1.09 -16.37
C ASP A 219 -3.27 -0.39 -16.13
N ARG A 220 -2.08 -0.71 -15.63
CA ARG A 220 -1.70 -2.08 -15.24
C ARG A 220 -2.60 -2.63 -14.14
N LEU A 221 -2.86 -1.84 -13.09
CA LEU A 221 -3.76 -2.22 -12.00
C LEU A 221 -5.18 -2.46 -12.53
N GLY A 222 -5.65 -1.57 -13.42
CA GLY A 222 -6.93 -1.70 -14.13
C GLY A 222 -7.03 -3.00 -14.93
N THR A 223 -5.97 -3.38 -15.64
CA THR A 223 -5.89 -4.64 -16.39
C THR A 223 -5.92 -5.86 -15.47
N LEU A 224 -5.17 -5.84 -14.38
CA LEU A 224 -5.00 -6.99 -13.48
C LEU A 224 -6.20 -7.20 -12.55
N ILE A 225 -6.83 -6.14 -12.06
CA ILE A 225 -7.91 -6.21 -11.09
C ILE A 225 -9.21 -5.64 -11.67
N GLY A 226 -9.16 -4.44 -12.21
CA GLY A 226 -10.26 -3.66 -12.72
C GLY A 226 -10.10 -2.18 -12.40
N PRO A 227 -10.98 -1.30 -12.93
CA PRO A 227 -10.91 0.14 -12.68
C PRO A 227 -11.21 0.47 -11.21
N VAL A 228 -10.93 1.71 -10.79
CA VAL A 228 -11.43 2.24 -9.52
C VAL A 228 -12.95 2.39 -9.64
N VAL A 229 -13.69 1.64 -8.82
CA VAL A 229 -15.16 1.59 -8.86
C VAL A 229 -15.83 2.36 -7.72
N PHE A 230 -15.07 2.64 -6.67
CA PHE A 230 -15.56 3.41 -5.52
C PHE A 230 -14.40 4.09 -4.81
N GLU A 231 -14.61 5.32 -4.39
CA GLU A 231 -13.62 6.09 -3.64
C GLU A 231 -14.28 6.92 -2.54
N ARG A 232 -13.64 6.97 -1.36
CA ARG A 232 -13.92 7.92 -0.29
C ARG A 232 -12.61 8.41 0.31
N THR A 233 -12.55 9.70 0.56
CA THR A 233 -11.42 10.37 1.19
C THR A 233 -11.51 10.31 2.72
N VAL A 234 -10.44 10.73 3.40
CA VAL A 234 -10.48 10.92 4.86
C VAL A 234 -11.55 11.95 5.23
N GLY A 235 -11.67 13.04 4.47
CA GLY A 235 -12.65 14.10 4.70
C GLY A 235 -14.10 13.61 4.63
N ASP A 236 -14.40 12.65 3.73
CA ASP A 236 -15.75 12.07 3.60
C ASP A 236 -16.17 11.24 4.83
N LEU A 237 -15.21 10.67 5.55
CA LEU A 237 -15.46 9.71 6.64
C LEU A 237 -15.13 10.28 8.02
N ALA A 238 -14.34 11.35 8.12
CA ALA A 238 -13.94 11.96 9.37
C ALA A 238 -15.14 12.53 10.14
N GLY A 239 -15.14 12.35 11.46
CA GLY A 239 -16.21 12.82 12.33
C GLY A 239 -17.47 11.94 12.35
N ARG A 240 -17.65 11.03 11.38
CA ARG A 240 -18.78 10.09 11.33
C ARG A 240 -18.37 8.64 11.51
N TYR A 241 -17.33 8.21 10.79
CA TYR A 241 -16.84 6.82 10.77
C TYR A 241 -15.37 6.70 11.17
N LEU A 242 -14.61 7.78 11.00
CA LEU A 242 -13.24 7.95 11.46
C LEU A 242 -13.22 9.06 12.52
N ALA A 243 -12.22 9.04 13.41
CA ALA A 243 -12.02 10.13 14.36
C ALA A 243 -11.88 11.47 13.62
N PRO A 244 -12.45 12.56 14.14
CA PRO A 244 -12.16 13.89 13.62
C PRO A 244 -10.66 14.12 13.63
N LEU A 245 -10.10 14.62 12.51
CA LEU A 245 -8.68 14.92 12.37
C LEU A 245 -8.47 16.43 12.25
N GLU A 246 -7.68 16.99 13.13
CA GLU A 246 -7.14 18.32 13.01
C GLU A 246 -5.67 18.23 12.57
N ARG A 247 -5.33 18.98 11.53
CA ARG A 247 -3.95 19.04 11.01
C ARG A 247 -3.41 20.44 11.24
N VAL A 248 -2.22 20.53 11.87
CA VAL A 248 -1.50 21.76 12.16
C VAL A 248 -0.14 21.70 11.50
N THR A 249 0.17 22.66 10.65
CA THR A 249 1.49 22.77 10.03
C THR A 249 2.27 23.92 10.71
N TRP A 250 3.41 23.58 11.30
CA TRP A 250 4.32 24.57 11.89
C TRP A 250 5.44 24.89 10.91
N HIS A 251 5.52 26.15 10.54
CA HIS A 251 6.60 26.69 9.70
C HIS A 251 7.72 27.18 10.59
N LEU A 252 8.90 26.59 10.43
CA LEU A 252 10.06 26.80 11.31
C LEU A 252 11.24 27.30 10.49
N GLY A 253 11.93 28.33 10.97
CA GLY A 253 13.18 28.81 10.38
C GLY A 253 14.34 27.85 10.69
N LEU A 254 15.42 27.96 9.90
CA LEU A 254 16.72 27.42 10.29
C LEU A 254 17.49 28.49 11.13
N ASP A 255 18.28 28.04 12.07
CA ASP A 255 19.23 28.94 12.72
C ASP A 255 20.26 29.48 11.70
N PRO A 256 20.86 30.65 11.92
CA PRO A 256 21.75 31.27 10.94
C PRO A 256 22.90 30.38 10.46
N ASP A 257 23.49 29.58 11.36
CA ASP A 257 24.56 28.65 11.02
C ASP A 257 24.07 27.48 10.16
N GLU A 258 22.95 26.85 10.56
CA GLU A 258 22.27 25.78 9.80
C GLU A 258 21.86 26.28 8.42
N ARG A 259 21.37 27.51 8.32
CA ARG A 259 21.00 28.15 7.06
C ARG A 259 22.20 28.31 6.13
N ARG A 260 23.31 28.87 6.65
CA ARG A 260 24.53 29.03 5.85
C ARG A 260 25.07 27.69 5.34
N GLU A 261 25.14 26.69 6.21
CA GLU A 261 25.61 25.36 5.81
C GLU A 261 24.67 24.71 4.76
N HIS A 262 23.36 24.77 5.00
CA HIS A 262 22.37 24.26 4.06
C HIS A 262 22.51 24.90 2.69
N ASP A 263 22.58 26.23 2.63
CA ASP A 263 22.59 26.97 1.36
C ASP A 263 23.90 26.75 0.58
N ALA A 264 25.04 26.62 1.28
CA ALA A 264 26.31 26.24 0.66
C ALA A 264 26.25 24.83 0.06
N LEU A 265 25.74 23.84 0.81
CA LEU A 265 25.56 22.47 0.31
C LEU A 265 24.56 22.40 -0.86
N TRP A 266 23.51 23.18 -0.75
CA TRP A 266 22.47 23.23 -1.80
C TRP A 266 22.99 23.87 -3.09
N ALA A 267 23.92 24.83 -2.99
CA ALA A 267 24.60 25.43 -4.16
C ALA A 267 25.45 24.38 -4.90
N VAL A 268 26.25 23.59 -4.18
CA VAL A 268 27.05 22.49 -4.76
C VAL A 268 26.16 21.46 -5.46
N TYR A 269 25.06 21.08 -4.84
CA TYR A 269 24.11 20.16 -5.48
C TYR A 269 23.50 20.74 -6.75
N ARG A 270 23.06 22.00 -6.73
CA ARG A 270 22.44 22.65 -7.89
C ARG A 270 23.42 22.79 -9.07
N GLU A 271 24.67 23.04 -8.80
CA GLU A 271 25.73 23.12 -9.81
C GLU A 271 25.89 21.75 -10.51
N ALA A 272 26.10 20.68 -9.74
CA ALA A 272 26.21 19.32 -10.28
C ALA A 272 24.94 18.88 -11.02
N ARG A 273 23.77 19.25 -10.54
CA ARG A 273 22.50 18.92 -11.19
C ARG A 273 22.33 19.66 -12.53
N ARG A 274 22.70 20.95 -12.59
CA ARG A 274 22.67 21.74 -13.83
C ARG A 274 23.65 21.23 -14.87
N ALA A 275 24.88 20.88 -14.45
CA ALA A 275 25.87 20.28 -15.36
C ALA A 275 25.36 18.97 -15.97
N PHE A 276 24.71 18.14 -15.19
CA PHE A 276 24.07 16.92 -15.68
C PHE A 276 22.93 17.22 -16.68
N GLU A 277 22.00 18.12 -16.31
CA GLU A 277 20.83 18.47 -17.13
C GLU A 277 21.23 19.11 -18.47
N ALA A 278 22.32 19.87 -18.51
CA ALA A 278 22.85 20.46 -19.72
C ALA A 278 23.29 19.39 -20.76
N ASN A 279 23.75 18.24 -20.28
CA ASN A 279 24.23 17.15 -21.12
C ASN A 279 23.16 16.06 -21.38
N HIS A 280 22.04 16.07 -20.63
CA HIS A 280 21.01 15.03 -20.65
C HIS A 280 19.60 15.64 -20.60
N LEU A 281 19.15 16.19 -21.73
CA LEU A 281 17.81 16.81 -21.85
C LEU A 281 16.71 15.79 -21.56
N GLY A 282 15.83 16.12 -20.61
CA GLY A 282 14.69 15.27 -20.25
C GLY A 282 15.01 14.08 -19.34
N ALA A 283 16.26 13.96 -18.87
CA ALA A 283 16.67 12.88 -17.99
C ALA A 283 15.96 12.90 -16.62
N SER A 284 15.64 11.71 -16.15
CA SER A 284 14.97 11.49 -14.87
C SER A 284 15.89 11.72 -13.66
N TRP A 285 15.32 11.66 -12.45
CA TRP A 285 16.10 11.62 -11.22
C TRP A 285 16.96 10.35 -11.12
N GLU A 286 16.48 9.22 -11.61
CA GLU A 286 17.20 7.94 -11.61
C GLU A 286 18.43 8.00 -12.51
N ASP A 287 18.30 8.62 -13.69
CA ASP A 287 19.42 8.85 -14.60
C ASP A 287 20.51 9.71 -13.95
N PHE A 288 20.10 10.78 -13.23
CA PHE A 288 21.05 11.59 -12.47
C PHE A 288 21.75 10.78 -11.37
N LEU A 289 21.06 9.92 -10.64
CA LEU A 289 21.68 9.06 -9.63
C LEU A 289 22.71 8.10 -10.23
N HIS A 290 22.41 7.54 -11.39
CA HIS A 290 23.31 6.64 -12.12
C HIS A 290 24.58 7.38 -12.60
N ASP A 291 24.42 8.55 -13.19
CA ASP A 291 25.54 9.37 -13.65
C ASP A 291 26.36 9.91 -12.48
N ALA A 292 25.72 10.43 -11.45
CA ALA A 292 26.36 10.95 -10.25
C ALA A 292 27.22 9.90 -9.51
N ALA A 293 26.94 8.61 -9.66
CA ALA A 293 27.79 7.57 -9.10
C ALA A 293 29.12 7.40 -9.85
N ARG A 294 29.18 7.84 -11.11
CA ARG A 294 30.32 7.62 -12.03
C ARG A 294 31.31 8.79 -12.05
N THR A 295 30.86 10.00 -11.76
CA THR A 295 31.68 11.23 -11.85
C THR A 295 32.02 11.77 -10.47
N ASP A 296 33.20 12.42 -10.31
CA ASP A 296 33.59 13.04 -9.03
C ASP A 296 32.70 14.23 -8.68
N GLU A 297 32.30 14.99 -9.67
CA GLU A 297 31.38 16.12 -9.52
C GLU A 297 30.00 15.65 -9.10
N GLY A 298 29.46 14.62 -9.76
CA GLY A 298 28.20 14.01 -9.40
C GLY A 298 28.21 13.44 -7.98
N ARG A 299 29.28 12.73 -7.58
CA ARG A 299 29.43 12.22 -6.20
C ARG A 299 29.46 13.33 -5.16
N ARG A 300 30.18 14.43 -5.45
CA ARG A 300 30.20 15.63 -4.58
C ARG A 300 28.81 16.25 -4.47
N GLY A 301 28.13 16.47 -5.60
CA GLY A 301 26.76 17.00 -5.65
C GLY A 301 25.76 16.14 -4.87
N LEU A 302 25.82 14.81 -5.04
CA LEU A 302 24.94 13.88 -4.34
C LEU A 302 25.23 13.83 -2.83
N SER A 303 26.50 13.91 -2.43
CA SER A 303 26.91 14.00 -1.02
C SER A 303 26.39 15.29 -0.38
N ALA A 304 26.55 16.42 -1.07
CA ALA A 304 26.05 17.71 -0.63
C ALA A 304 24.52 17.71 -0.47
N TRP A 305 23.80 17.15 -1.44
CA TRP A 305 22.35 16.98 -1.35
C TRP A 305 21.92 16.14 -0.14
N ARG A 306 22.61 15.02 0.13
CA ARG A 306 22.32 14.18 1.31
C ARG A 306 22.56 14.94 2.61
N ARG A 307 23.65 15.71 2.69
CA ARG A 307 23.96 16.53 3.87
C ARG A 307 22.96 17.66 4.06
N ALA A 308 22.61 18.41 3.02
CA ALA A 308 21.60 19.45 3.08
C ALA A 308 20.25 18.92 3.59
N ARG A 309 19.83 17.74 3.11
CA ARG A 309 18.60 17.10 3.60
C ARG A 309 18.67 16.66 5.06
N ARG A 310 19.86 16.30 5.58
CA ARG A 310 20.01 15.97 7.00
C ARG A 310 19.80 17.20 7.88
N ILE A 311 20.28 18.38 7.46
CA ILE A 311 20.03 19.64 8.17
C ILE A 311 18.52 19.88 8.28
N LEU A 312 17.77 19.73 7.18
CA LEU A 312 16.32 19.93 7.18
C LEU A 312 15.57 18.87 8.02
N ALA A 313 16.13 17.66 8.15
CA ALA A 313 15.45 16.55 8.81
C ALA A 313 15.22 16.83 10.30
N TYR A 314 16.21 17.39 11.02
CA TYR A 314 16.10 17.59 12.47
C TYR A 314 16.93 18.79 12.95
N PRO A 315 16.67 20.02 12.44
CA PRO A 315 17.35 21.24 12.85
C PRO A 315 16.90 21.65 14.27
N ARG A 316 17.61 22.57 14.87
CA ARG A 316 17.39 23.03 16.24
C ARG A 316 15.93 23.46 16.50
N ARG A 317 15.35 24.23 15.61
CA ARG A 317 13.95 24.68 15.77
C ARG A 317 12.94 23.53 15.75
N LYS A 318 13.18 22.47 14.98
CA LYS A 318 12.34 21.27 15.04
C LYS A 318 12.50 20.50 16.35
N ARG A 319 13.71 20.49 16.95
CA ARG A 319 13.97 19.90 18.27
C ARG A 319 13.18 20.63 19.35
N GLU A 320 13.28 21.96 19.38
CA GLU A 320 12.55 22.81 20.30
C GLU A 320 11.03 22.64 20.15
N ALA A 321 10.51 22.65 18.92
CA ALA A 321 9.10 22.42 18.62
C ALA A 321 8.63 21.02 19.07
N LEU A 322 9.42 19.97 18.82
CA LEU A 322 9.10 18.63 19.26
C LEU A 322 9.05 18.50 20.78
N ALA A 323 10.00 19.12 21.50
CA ALA A 323 10.02 19.18 22.97
C ALA A 323 8.74 19.83 23.51
N LEU A 324 8.33 20.97 22.95
CA LEU A 324 7.11 21.67 23.34
C LEU A 324 5.86 20.79 23.09
N LEU A 325 5.75 20.16 21.91
CA LEU A 325 4.63 19.29 21.58
C LEU A 325 4.56 18.07 22.49
N LEU A 326 5.68 17.41 22.78
CA LEU A 326 5.73 16.28 23.71
C LEU A 326 5.34 16.68 25.13
N GLY A 327 5.77 17.85 25.59
CA GLY A 327 5.37 18.41 26.87
C GLY A 327 3.87 18.71 26.94
N HIS A 328 3.32 19.32 25.88
CA HIS A 328 1.89 19.64 25.79
C HIS A 328 1.00 18.38 25.75
N HIS A 329 1.44 17.35 25.01
CA HIS A 329 0.71 16.10 24.82
C HIS A 329 1.17 14.95 25.74
N ARG A 330 1.80 15.25 26.88
CA ARG A 330 2.38 14.25 27.79
C ARG A 330 1.43 13.15 28.26
N ALA A 331 0.13 13.44 28.30
CA ALA A 331 -0.90 12.48 28.70
C ALA A 331 -1.45 11.66 27.53
N GLN A 332 -1.19 12.05 26.28
CA GLN A 332 -1.73 11.45 25.07
C GLN A 332 -0.72 10.52 24.41
N ARG A 333 -1.20 9.45 23.80
CA ARG A 333 -0.32 8.56 23.03
C ARG A 333 0.09 9.24 21.74
N THR A 334 1.39 9.43 21.57
CA THR A 334 1.99 10.18 20.49
C THR A 334 2.87 9.30 19.60
N LEU A 335 2.67 9.39 18.29
CA LEU A 335 3.54 8.78 17.29
C LEU A 335 4.37 9.86 16.59
N ILE A 336 5.70 9.71 16.63
CA ILE A 336 6.64 10.63 16.01
C ILE A 336 7.21 9.97 14.75
N PHE A 337 7.12 10.67 13.64
CA PHE A 337 7.58 10.19 12.33
C PHE A 337 8.79 11.01 11.86
N VAL A 338 9.88 10.33 11.55
CA VAL A 338 11.13 10.92 11.10
C VAL A 338 11.60 10.33 9.77
N ALA A 339 12.63 10.93 9.17
CA ALA A 339 13.09 10.58 7.83
C ALA A 339 13.91 9.28 7.76
N ASP A 340 14.66 8.95 8.82
CA ASP A 340 15.61 7.84 8.86
C ASP A 340 15.89 7.37 10.29
N ASN A 341 16.56 6.21 10.42
CA ASN A 341 16.88 5.60 11.72
C ASN A 341 17.82 6.47 12.56
N GLN A 342 18.75 7.19 11.93
CA GLN A 342 19.68 8.07 12.64
C GLN A 342 18.92 9.18 13.37
N THR A 343 17.98 9.81 12.68
CA THR A 343 17.07 10.81 13.27
C THR A 343 16.17 10.18 14.34
N ALA A 344 15.68 8.95 14.15
CA ALA A 344 14.89 8.26 15.17
C ALA A 344 15.67 8.06 16.46
N TYR A 345 16.91 7.64 16.39
CA TYR A 345 17.78 7.48 17.57
C TYR A 345 18.19 8.81 18.19
N ALA A 346 18.34 9.88 17.40
CA ALA A 346 18.59 11.22 17.93
C ALA A 346 17.41 11.71 18.77
N VAL A 347 16.19 11.61 18.22
CA VAL A 347 14.92 11.94 18.93
C VAL A 347 14.75 11.07 20.17
N ALA A 348 15.01 9.76 20.06
CA ALA A 348 14.88 8.84 21.18
C ALA A 348 15.77 9.21 22.37
N ARG A 349 17.03 9.57 22.11
CA ARG A 349 17.99 9.99 23.15
C ARG A 349 17.66 11.35 23.75
N GLU A 350 17.25 12.30 22.93
CA GLU A 350 16.99 13.68 23.35
C GLU A 350 15.70 13.79 24.19
N HIS A 351 14.68 13.01 23.82
CA HIS A 351 13.36 13.12 24.45
C HIS A 351 12.96 11.88 25.27
N LEU A 352 13.84 10.90 25.44
CA LEU A 352 13.63 9.65 26.19
C LEU A 352 12.38 8.90 25.71
N VAL A 353 12.19 8.83 24.38
CA VAL A 353 11.09 8.10 23.74
C VAL A 353 11.59 6.79 23.11
N MET A 354 10.75 5.76 23.09
CA MET A 354 11.14 4.46 22.53
C MET A 354 11.22 4.54 21.00
N PRO A 355 12.38 4.19 20.39
CA PRO A 355 12.50 4.12 18.94
C PRO A 355 11.94 2.81 18.42
N LEU A 356 11.31 2.85 17.24
CA LEU A 356 10.90 1.69 16.45
C LEU A 356 11.60 1.75 15.09
N THR A 357 12.73 1.08 14.98
CA THR A 357 13.55 1.02 13.77
C THR A 357 13.64 -0.41 13.23
N CYS A 358 14.16 -0.59 12.01
CA CYS A 358 14.39 -1.92 11.45
C CYS A 358 15.47 -2.71 12.20
N ASP A 359 16.36 -2.03 12.93
CA ASP A 359 17.46 -2.63 13.70
C ASP A 359 16.98 -3.31 14.99
N ILE A 360 15.75 -2.98 15.45
CA ILE A 360 15.17 -3.57 16.67
C ILE A 360 14.56 -4.93 16.35
N GLY A 361 14.88 -5.93 17.17
CA GLY A 361 14.38 -7.29 17.05
C GLY A 361 12.84 -7.37 17.09
N ARG A 362 12.28 -8.40 16.46
CA ARG A 362 10.82 -8.58 16.38
C ARG A 362 10.16 -8.65 17.75
N ALA A 363 10.76 -9.40 18.69
CA ALA A 363 10.21 -9.58 20.04
C ALA A 363 10.17 -8.25 20.83
N GLU A 364 11.27 -7.50 20.79
CA GLU A 364 11.38 -6.19 21.44
C GLU A 364 10.40 -5.18 20.85
N ARG A 365 10.23 -5.19 19.51
CA ARG A 365 9.26 -4.34 18.81
C ARG A 365 7.83 -4.65 19.23
N LEU A 366 7.46 -5.92 19.35
CA LEU A 366 6.14 -6.33 19.82
C LEU A 366 5.91 -5.91 21.26
N ALA A 367 6.88 -6.11 22.15
CA ALA A 367 6.79 -5.68 23.54
C ALA A 367 6.63 -4.15 23.66
N ALA A 368 7.37 -3.37 22.87
CA ALA A 368 7.22 -1.91 22.84
C ALA A 368 5.82 -1.47 22.40
N LEU A 369 5.26 -2.13 21.38
CA LEU A 369 3.90 -1.86 20.90
C LEU A 369 2.83 -2.24 21.92
N GLU A 370 2.98 -3.34 22.62
CA GLU A 370 2.08 -3.75 23.70
C GLU A 370 2.10 -2.77 24.86
N ARG A 371 3.29 -2.34 25.31
CA ARG A 371 3.43 -1.32 26.35
C ARG A 371 2.84 0.03 25.93
N PHE A 372 2.95 0.39 24.66
CA PHE A 372 2.29 1.58 24.13
C PHE A 372 0.75 1.43 24.09
N ARG A 373 0.24 0.23 23.77
CA ARG A 373 -1.21 -0.06 23.87
C ARG A 373 -1.71 0.06 25.29
N ALA A 374 -0.97 -0.48 26.23
CA ALA A 374 -1.28 -0.40 27.66
C ALA A 374 -1.16 1.03 28.23
N GLY A 375 -0.54 1.95 27.48
CA GLY A 375 -0.30 3.33 27.92
C GLY A 375 0.88 3.50 28.87
N GLU A 376 1.71 2.46 29.04
CA GLU A 376 2.98 2.54 29.78
C GLU A 376 4.02 3.37 29.03
N LEU A 377 4.05 3.25 27.72
CA LEU A 377 4.79 4.13 26.83
C LEU A 377 3.83 5.16 26.23
N ARG A 378 4.14 6.44 26.39
CA ARG A 378 3.29 7.53 25.86
C ARG A 378 3.73 8.03 24.50
N ALA A 379 4.99 7.82 24.11
CA ALA A 379 5.50 8.23 22.82
C ALA A 379 6.38 7.16 22.17
N LEU A 380 6.25 7.03 20.85
CA LEU A 380 7.11 6.19 20.01
C LEU A 380 7.63 7.02 18.85
N VAL A 381 8.91 6.82 18.47
CA VAL A 381 9.46 7.44 17.27
C VAL A 381 9.82 6.38 16.23
N SER A 382 9.47 6.61 14.97
CA SER A 382 9.73 5.67 13.88
C SER A 382 10.09 6.36 12.58
N ALA A 383 11.06 5.77 11.86
CA ALA A 383 11.42 6.19 10.52
C ALA A 383 10.53 5.52 9.45
N GLN A 384 10.65 4.22 9.26
CA GLN A 384 10.00 3.47 8.18
C GLN A 384 9.20 2.25 8.66
N VAL A 385 9.51 1.73 9.83
CA VAL A 385 9.00 0.44 10.33
C VAL A 385 7.48 0.41 10.49
N LEU A 386 6.83 1.56 10.68
CA LEU A 386 5.38 1.65 10.81
C LEU A 386 4.64 1.71 9.47
N ASN A 387 5.35 1.66 8.34
CA ASN A 387 4.74 1.73 7.01
C ASN A 387 4.16 0.40 6.55
N GLU A 388 4.77 -0.71 6.91
CA GLU A 388 4.43 -2.02 6.35
C GLU A 388 3.95 -3.00 7.43
N GLY A 389 2.64 -3.24 7.46
CA GLY A 389 2.05 -4.43 8.08
C GLY A 389 2.17 -4.60 9.59
N ILE A 390 2.70 -3.63 10.32
CA ILE A 390 2.70 -3.66 11.79
C ILE A 390 1.40 -3.04 12.29
N ASP A 391 0.69 -3.74 13.15
CA ASP A 391 -0.48 -3.19 13.85
C ASP A 391 -0.01 -2.18 14.90
N VAL A 392 0.13 -0.93 14.45
CA VAL A 392 0.44 0.17 15.37
C VAL A 392 -0.80 0.47 16.18
N PRO A 393 -0.68 0.51 17.50
CA PRO A 393 -1.78 0.86 18.39
C PRO A 393 -2.34 2.24 18.09
N ASP A 394 -3.57 2.46 18.52
CA ASP A 394 -4.23 3.76 18.40
C ASP A 394 -3.43 4.85 19.13
N ALA A 395 -3.20 5.94 18.44
CA ALA A 395 -2.62 7.16 19.00
C ALA A 395 -3.60 8.32 18.83
N GLU A 396 -3.48 9.32 19.68
CA GLU A 396 -4.25 10.55 19.60
C GLU A 396 -3.49 11.64 18.83
N VAL A 397 -2.16 11.63 18.92
CA VAL A 397 -1.28 12.63 18.34
C VAL A 397 -0.26 12.00 17.40
N GLY A 398 -0.11 12.59 16.23
CA GLY A 398 0.96 12.28 15.28
C GLY A 398 1.82 13.50 15.03
N ILE A 399 3.15 13.37 15.09
CA ILE A 399 4.09 14.46 14.82
C ILE A 399 5.00 14.03 13.68
N VAL A 400 4.90 14.68 12.54
CA VAL A 400 5.78 14.48 11.39
C VAL A 400 6.92 15.51 11.49
N VAL A 401 8.09 15.09 11.94
CA VAL A 401 9.27 15.93 12.10
C VAL A 401 10.00 16.10 10.78
N ALA A 402 10.15 15.02 10.03
CA ALA A 402 10.69 15.02 8.68
C ALA A 402 10.22 13.78 7.93
N GLY A 403 10.07 13.87 6.63
CA GLY A 403 9.68 12.75 5.81
C GLY A 403 10.41 12.73 4.47
N ARG A 404 11.08 11.60 4.17
CA ARG A 404 11.36 11.18 2.78
C ARG A 404 10.07 10.72 2.09
N MET A 405 8.93 10.88 2.75
CA MET A 405 7.72 10.15 2.49
C MET A 405 7.03 10.63 1.24
N GLY A 406 6.74 9.66 0.40
CA GLY A 406 5.69 9.80 -0.59
C GLY A 406 4.36 10.13 0.11
N GLU A 407 3.49 10.81 -0.58
CA GLU A 407 2.13 11.17 -0.11
C GLU A 407 1.36 9.95 0.42
N ARG A 408 1.63 8.75 -0.11
CA ARG A 408 1.02 7.47 0.28
C ARG A 408 1.33 7.06 1.71
N GLU A 409 2.61 7.09 2.07
CA GLU A 409 3.06 6.73 3.42
C GLU A 409 2.49 7.68 4.48
N HIS A 410 2.39 8.96 4.13
CA HIS A 410 1.79 9.95 5.01
C HIS A 410 0.31 9.66 5.29
N VAL A 411 -0.48 9.39 4.24
CA VAL A 411 -1.90 9.04 4.37
C VAL A 411 -2.08 7.77 5.22
N GLN A 412 -1.22 6.77 5.04
CA GLN A 412 -1.26 5.55 5.85
C GLN A 412 -0.92 5.80 7.32
N ARG A 413 0.07 6.67 7.62
CA ARG A 413 0.47 7.02 8.98
C ARG A 413 -0.61 7.83 9.70
N VAL A 414 -1.11 8.87 9.07
CA VAL A 414 -2.22 9.68 9.60
C VAL A 414 -3.48 8.82 9.77
N GLY A 415 -3.74 7.92 8.86
CA GLY A 415 -4.86 6.98 8.93
C GLY A 415 -4.87 6.10 10.20
N ARG A 416 -3.70 5.89 10.84
CA ARG A 416 -3.61 5.16 12.12
C ARG A 416 -4.09 5.99 13.31
N LEU A 417 -4.00 7.31 13.23
CA LEU A 417 -4.58 8.22 14.21
C LEU A 417 -6.10 8.23 14.12
N LEU A 418 -6.63 7.97 12.93
CA LEU A 418 -8.07 8.10 12.61
C LEU A 418 -8.93 6.93 13.07
N ARG A 419 -8.35 5.87 13.65
CA ARG A 419 -9.17 4.77 14.17
C ARG A 419 -10.20 5.29 15.16
N PRO A 420 -11.49 4.93 14.99
CA PRO A 420 -12.55 5.45 15.82
C PRO A 420 -12.39 5.03 17.28
N GLY A 421 -12.68 5.94 18.19
CA GLY A 421 -12.73 5.72 19.64
C GLY A 421 -13.72 6.70 20.27
N ALA A 422 -14.34 6.33 21.37
CA ALA A 422 -15.30 7.18 22.06
C ALA A 422 -14.65 8.53 22.45
N GLY A 423 -15.19 9.64 21.92
CA GLY A 423 -14.68 10.98 22.19
C GLY A 423 -13.29 11.31 21.61
N LYS A 424 -12.69 10.41 20.83
CA LYS A 424 -11.34 10.58 20.29
C LYS A 424 -11.31 11.67 19.23
N ARG A 425 -10.34 12.60 19.39
CA ARG A 425 -9.89 13.54 18.35
C ARG A 425 -8.45 13.22 18.00
N ALA A 426 -8.15 13.17 16.71
CA ALA A 426 -6.80 12.95 16.23
C ALA A 426 -6.15 14.29 15.88
N LEU A 427 -4.94 14.53 16.34
CA LEU A 427 -4.13 15.69 16.00
C LEU A 427 -2.93 15.25 15.17
N ALA A 428 -2.68 15.91 14.05
CA ALA A 428 -1.51 15.66 13.22
C ALA A 428 -0.70 16.96 13.06
N TYR A 429 0.49 16.99 13.63
CA TYR A 429 1.44 18.08 13.46
C TYR A 429 2.41 17.76 12.33
N GLU A 430 2.68 18.74 11.47
CA GLU A 430 3.75 18.69 10.48
C GLU A 430 4.74 19.82 10.72
N LEU A 431 5.99 19.48 11.05
CA LEU A 431 7.07 20.45 11.27
C LEU A 431 7.82 20.62 9.95
N VAL A 432 7.71 21.78 9.33
CA VAL A 432 8.33 22.08 8.03
C VAL A 432 9.28 23.25 8.13
N VAL A 433 10.41 23.15 7.43
CA VAL A 433 11.37 24.26 7.35
C VAL A 433 10.91 25.24 6.27
N GLU A 434 10.74 26.51 6.65
CA GLU A 434 10.35 27.58 5.75
C GLU A 434 11.31 27.73 4.57
N GLY A 435 10.72 27.98 3.37
CA GLY A 435 11.48 28.15 2.14
C GLY A 435 12.10 26.87 1.58
N SER A 436 11.87 25.72 2.22
CA SER A 436 12.36 24.44 1.75
C SER A 436 11.30 23.69 0.92
N SER A 437 11.71 22.58 0.31
CA SER A 437 10.79 21.67 -0.40
C SER A 437 9.74 21.01 0.52
N GLU A 438 9.94 21.03 1.83
CA GLU A 438 9.03 20.45 2.80
C GLU A 438 7.67 21.18 2.81
N CYS A 439 7.65 22.50 2.61
CA CYS A 439 6.41 23.29 2.54
C CYS A 439 5.50 22.77 1.40
N ARG A 440 6.04 22.66 0.19
CA ARG A 440 5.29 22.14 -0.96
C ARG A 440 4.84 20.69 -0.77
N GLN A 441 5.66 19.89 -0.11
CA GLN A 441 5.29 18.49 0.21
C GLN A 441 4.15 18.44 1.23
N ALA A 442 4.17 19.29 2.24
CA ALA A 442 3.12 19.40 3.26
C ALA A 442 1.78 19.84 2.62
N GLU A 443 1.80 20.82 1.71
CA GLU A 443 0.61 21.25 0.96
C GLU A 443 0.00 20.11 0.14
N ARG A 444 0.82 19.38 -0.64
CA ARG A 444 0.38 18.22 -1.42
C ARG A 444 -0.24 17.13 -0.55
N ARG A 445 0.38 16.83 0.60
CA ARG A 445 -0.15 15.87 1.57
C ARG A 445 -1.51 16.32 2.13
N GLY A 446 -1.65 17.61 2.45
CA GLY A 446 -2.89 18.19 2.93
C GLY A 446 -4.03 18.12 1.91
N ALA A 447 -3.74 18.43 0.65
CA ALA A 447 -4.72 18.36 -0.44
C ALA A 447 -5.30 16.93 -0.60
N ARG A 448 -4.46 15.89 -0.47
CA ARG A 448 -4.93 14.49 -0.55
C ARG A 448 -5.77 14.03 0.64
N LEU A 449 -5.56 14.61 1.82
CA LEU A 449 -6.39 14.32 2.97
C LEU A 449 -7.77 15.00 2.87
N ALA A 450 -7.94 15.95 1.94
CA ALA A 450 -9.13 16.81 1.78
C ALA A 450 -9.59 17.45 3.12
N LEU A 451 -8.64 17.77 4.00
CA LEU A 451 -8.89 18.37 5.31
C LEU A 451 -8.69 19.88 5.25
N ARG A 452 -9.59 20.62 5.93
CA ARG A 452 -9.36 22.05 6.16
C ARG A 452 -8.12 22.25 7.02
N THR A 453 -7.14 22.97 6.51
CA THR A 453 -5.98 23.42 7.27
C THR A 453 -6.37 24.63 8.11
N ARG A 454 -6.14 24.62 9.43
CA ARG A 454 -6.06 25.86 10.21
C ARG A 454 -4.60 26.35 10.12
N PRO A 455 -4.35 27.57 9.65
CA PRO A 455 -3.05 28.19 9.83
C PRO A 455 -2.77 28.34 11.33
N SER A 456 -1.54 28.08 11.75
CA SER A 456 -1.08 28.41 13.11
C SER A 456 -1.13 29.93 13.27
N ALA A 457 -1.74 30.39 14.34
CA ALA A 457 -1.65 31.78 14.78
C ALA A 457 -0.22 32.11 15.21
#